data_4b4b5a0246512ab5cb9770235b0947cf
#
_entry.id   4b4b5a0246512ab5cb9770235b0947cf
#
_cell.length_a   1.000
_cell.length_b   1.000
_cell.length_c   1.000
_cell.angle_alpha   90.00
_cell.angle_beta   90.00
_cell.angle_gamma   90.00
#
_symmetry.space_group_name_H-M   'P 1'
#
loop_
_entity.id
_entity.type
_entity.pdbx_description
1 polymer ?
#
loop_
_entity_poly.entity_id
_entity_poly.type
_entity_poly.pdbx_seq_one_letter_code
_entity_poly.pdbx_strand_id
1 'polypeptide(L)'
;MDVMSKHVRRQFIFSLLLIALVVLFGTAGYMVIEGWSAFDSLYMTIITITTVGYRELHVLSIEGKAFTMTLIVIGVGTILYTLNNAARVVIEGELRNIFGRRKVEKKIRGLRNHYIVCGYGRIGAVICKELRNEGASFIVIEKEQMVTELSDHDILFLRGDATKDEFLKEAGIEHAKGLISVLPTDAENLYVVLTARVLNPELKIVARAGEEGSEQKLLRAGADSVVSPYHIGGLRIAHTLLKPAVVDFIEFATRSGNIDLQMEEIYVNEKSEMTGMTLDECGIGRELGIIIVAIRRSGGDMRFNPTFRTTIKPGDVLIALGERSKLRVLEDMAGQKK
;
A
#
# COMPACT_ATOMS: atom_id res chain seq x y z
N MET A 1 -13.19 14.45 13.38
CA MET A 1 -14.55 14.82 12.94
C MET A 1 -14.44 15.86 11.82
N ASP A 2 -13.71 15.53 10.72
CA ASP A 2 -13.48 16.43 9.58
C ASP A 2 -13.11 15.60 8.33
N VAL A 3 -14.06 14.76 7.88
CA VAL A 3 -13.77 13.78 6.82
C VAL A 3 -14.58 14.03 5.54
N MET A 4 -15.46 15.01 5.55
CA MET A 4 -16.11 15.46 4.32
C MET A 4 -15.22 16.52 3.69
N SER A 5 -14.76 16.34 2.44
CA SER A 5 -13.91 17.34 1.79
C SER A 5 -14.59 18.70 1.93
N LYS A 6 -13.85 19.75 2.24
CA LYS A 6 -14.41 21.12 2.42
C LYS A 6 -15.29 21.53 1.24
N HIS A 7 -15.04 20.94 0.09
CA HIS A 7 -15.77 21.20 -1.16
C HIS A 7 -17.17 20.56 -1.15
N VAL A 8 -17.29 19.29 -0.77
CA VAL A 8 -18.57 18.55 -0.70
C VAL A 8 -19.48 19.13 0.36
N ARG A 9 -18.95 19.44 1.54
CA ARG A 9 -19.69 20.12 2.61
C ARG A 9 -20.22 21.49 2.17
N ARG A 10 -19.40 22.26 1.43
CA ARG A 10 -19.80 23.56 0.89
C ARG A 10 -20.91 23.43 -0.15
N GLN A 11 -20.84 22.42 -1.03
CA GLN A 11 -21.87 22.17 -2.04
C GLN A 11 -23.19 21.71 -1.39
N PHE A 12 -23.14 20.85 -0.36
CA PHE A 12 -24.33 20.41 0.36
C PHE A 12 -25.02 21.56 1.11
N ILE A 13 -24.25 22.39 1.83
CA ILE A 13 -24.77 23.59 2.49
C ILE A 13 -25.37 24.55 1.47
N PHE A 14 -24.73 24.75 0.32
CA PHE A 14 -25.24 25.60 -0.75
C PHE A 14 -26.57 25.08 -1.32
N SER A 15 -26.71 23.75 -1.50
CA SER A 15 -27.98 23.14 -1.97
C SER A 15 -29.11 23.35 -0.97
N LEU A 16 -28.85 23.21 0.34
CA LEU A 16 -29.83 23.46 1.40
C LEU A 16 -30.26 24.93 1.46
N LEU A 17 -29.30 25.85 1.32
CA LEU A 17 -29.59 27.28 1.29
C LEU A 17 -30.42 27.65 0.06
N LEU A 18 -30.16 27.03 -1.08
CA LEU A 18 -30.91 27.26 -2.30
C LEU A 18 -32.37 26.79 -2.18
N ILE A 19 -32.61 25.62 -1.59
CA ILE A 19 -33.96 25.13 -1.29
C ILE A 19 -34.68 26.08 -0.33
N ALA A 20 -34.03 26.50 0.76
CA ALA A 20 -34.61 27.44 1.71
C ALA A 20 -34.99 28.75 1.04
N LEU A 21 -34.14 29.26 0.16
CA LEU A 21 -34.39 30.50 -0.58
C LEU A 21 -35.59 30.36 -1.51
N VAL A 22 -35.73 29.24 -2.25
CA VAL A 22 -36.89 28.98 -3.11
C VAL A 22 -38.17 28.85 -2.30
N VAL A 23 -38.13 28.20 -1.13
CA VAL A 23 -39.29 28.12 -0.22
C VAL A 23 -39.69 29.49 0.28
N LEU A 24 -38.76 30.31 0.73
CA LEU A 24 -39.01 31.68 1.18
C LEU A 24 -39.58 32.53 0.04
N PHE A 25 -38.98 32.45 -1.14
CA PHE A 25 -39.44 33.18 -2.33
C PHE A 25 -40.87 32.79 -2.74
N GLY A 26 -41.16 31.48 -2.77
CA GLY A 26 -42.51 31.01 -3.11
C GLY A 26 -43.55 31.42 -2.07
N THR A 27 -43.23 31.28 -0.78
CA THR A 27 -44.11 31.69 0.30
C THR A 27 -44.40 33.19 0.26
N ALA A 28 -43.36 34.02 0.16
CA ALA A 28 -43.52 35.47 0.09
C ALA A 28 -44.31 35.89 -1.17
N GLY A 29 -44.03 35.23 -2.30
CA GLY A 29 -44.75 35.52 -3.55
C GLY A 29 -46.27 35.29 -3.49
N TYR A 30 -46.71 34.13 -2.94
CA TYR A 30 -48.14 33.87 -2.74
C TYR A 30 -48.78 34.84 -1.72
N MET A 31 -48.05 35.18 -0.63
CA MET A 31 -48.56 36.20 0.33
C MET A 31 -48.77 37.56 -0.32
N VAL A 32 -47.89 38.00 -1.20
CA VAL A 32 -47.96 39.32 -1.84
C VAL A 32 -48.94 39.34 -3.00
N ILE A 33 -48.97 38.28 -3.85
CA ILE A 33 -49.78 38.28 -5.07
C ILE A 33 -51.22 37.89 -4.74
N GLU A 34 -51.45 36.89 -3.90
CA GLU A 34 -52.77 36.33 -3.62
C GLU A 34 -53.34 36.80 -2.29
N GLY A 35 -52.53 37.44 -1.42
CA GLY A 35 -52.94 37.89 -0.08
C GLY A 35 -53.21 36.76 0.91
N TRP A 36 -52.66 35.54 0.67
CA TRP A 36 -52.92 34.37 1.48
C TRP A 36 -52.17 34.41 2.80
N SER A 37 -52.64 33.58 3.77
CA SER A 37 -51.92 33.42 5.03
C SER A 37 -50.51 32.86 4.79
N ALA A 38 -49.57 33.16 5.70
CA ALA A 38 -48.21 32.60 5.61
C ALA A 38 -48.21 31.08 5.58
N PHE A 39 -49.15 30.44 6.31
CA PHE A 39 -49.24 28.96 6.34
C PHE A 39 -49.76 28.38 5.02
N ASP A 40 -50.81 28.97 4.43
CA ASP A 40 -51.35 28.53 3.16
C ASP A 40 -50.36 28.75 2.02
N SER A 41 -49.65 29.87 2.03
CA SER A 41 -48.59 30.20 1.06
C SER A 41 -47.41 29.22 1.16
N LEU A 42 -46.97 28.89 2.39
CA LEU A 42 -45.91 27.88 2.62
C LEU A 42 -46.36 26.50 2.15
N TYR A 43 -47.59 26.09 2.52
CA TYR A 43 -48.14 24.81 2.10
C TYR A 43 -48.20 24.67 0.58
N MET A 44 -48.75 25.70 -0.12
CA MET A 44 -48.83 25.72 -1.58
C MET A 44 -47.43 25.67 -2.21
N THR A 45 -46.48 26.43 -1.66
CA THR A 45 -45.09 26.41 -2.13
C THR A 45 -44.48 25.01 -2.01
N ILE A 46 -44.62 24.35 -0.87
CA ILE A 46 -44.06 23.02 -0.64
C ILE A 46 -44.65 21.99 -1.59
N ILE A 47 -45.98 21.92 -1.73
CA ILE A 47 -46.63 20.94 -2.64
C ILE A 47 -46.30 21.19 -4.11
N THR A 48 -46.01 22.43 -4.46
CA THR A 48 -45.63 22.83 -5.83
C THR A 48 -44.18 22.42 -6.12
N ILE A 49 -43.22 22.81 -5.28
CA ILE A 49 -41.80 22.49 -5.51
C ILE A 49 -41.48 21.01 -5.36
N THR A 50 -42.19 20.28 -4.46
CA THR A 50 -42.04 18.84 -4.29
C THR A 50 -42.74 18.02 -5.40
N THR A 51 -43.41 18.69 -6.34
CA THR A 51 -44.14 18.06 -7.45
C THR A 51 -45.31 17.16 -7.01
N VAL A 52 -45.78 17.29 -5.77
CA VAL A 52 -46.91 16.51 -5.24
C VAL A 52 -48.23 16.94 -5.89
N GLY A 53 -48.48 18.26 -6.04
CA GLY A 53 -49.54 18.84 -6.87
C GLY A 53 -50.95 18.35 -6.54
N TYR A 54 -51.33 18.27 -5.28
CA TYR A 54 -52.64 17.75 -4.85
C TYR A 54 -53.82 18.50 -5.52
N ARG A 55 -53.88 19.80 -5.30
CA ARG A 55 -54.80 20.75 -5.93
C ARG A 55 -54.46 22.17 -5.45
N GLU A 56 -54.98 23.17 -6.15
CA GLU A 56 -54.93 24.57 -5.70
C GLU A 56 -55.69 24.70 -4.40
N LEU A 57 -55.07 25.36 -3.37
CA LEU A 57 -55.69 25.55 -2.05
C LEU A 57 -56.85 26.56 -2.12
N HIS A 58 -56.64 27.61 -2.97
CA HIS A 58 -57.63 28.64 -3.31
C HIS A 58 -57.53 28.91 -4.82
N VAL A 59 -58.57 29.52 -5.39
CA VAL A 59 -58.56 29.92 -6.79
C VAL A 59 -57.47 30.96 -7.04
N LEU A 60 -56.56 30.63 -7.93
CA LEU A 60 -55.45 31.52 -8.30
C LEU A 60 -55.90 32.60 -9.31
N SER A 61 -55.40 33.81 -9.10
CA SER A 61 -55.45 34.89 -10.06
C SER A 61 -54.61 34.59 -11.32
N ILE A 62 -54.71 35.38 -12.36
CA ILE A 62 -53.89 35.24 -13.57
C ILE A 62 -52.42 35.43 -13.20
N GLU A 63 -52.12 36.44 -12.37
CA GLU A 63 -50.79 36.75 -11.86
C GLU A 63 -50.24 35.60 -10.97
N GLY A 64 -51.09 35.04 -10.13
CA GLY A 64 -50.74 33.88 -9.30
C GLY A 64 -50.43 32.61 -10.12
N LYS A 65 -51.16 32.36 -11.23
CA LYS A 65 -50.86 31.26 -12.17
C LYS A 65 -49.53 31.48 -12.87
N ALA A 66 -49.23 32.71 -13.33
CA ALA A 66 -47.95 33.03 -13.96
C ALA A 66 -46.76 32.87 -12.93
N PHE A 67 -46.97 33.29 -11.68
CA PHE A 67 -46.00 33.10 -10.60
C PHE A 67 -45.79 31.61 -10.32
N THR A 68 -46.87 30.82 -10.23
CA THR A 68 -46.78 29.38 -9.98
C THR A 68 -45.99 28.66 -11.08
N MET A 69 -46.22 29.00 -12.37
CA MET A 69 -45.43 28.43 -13.46
C MET A 69 -43.94 28.75 -13.32
N THR A 70 -43.61 29.97 -12.94
CA THR A 70 -42.22 30.39 -12.72
C THR A 70 -41.62 29.62 -11.53
N LEU A 71 -42.39 29.50 -10.43
CA LEU A 71 -41.95 28.76 -9.24
C LEU A 71 -41.73 27.27 -9.51
N ILE A 72 -42.54 26.64 -10.38
CA ILE A 72 -42.36 25.25 -10.81
C ILE A 72 -41.02 25.08 -11.51
N VAL A 73 -40.72 25.93 -12.50
CA VAL A 73 -39.46 25.86 -13.27
C VAL A 73 -38.23 25.98 -12.33
N ILE A 74 -38.25 26.99 -11.48
CA ILE A 74 -37.16 27.24 -10.51
C ILE A 74 -37.08 26.12 -9.48
N GLY A 75 -38.21 25.70 -8.90
CA GLY A 75 -38.29 24.70 -7.85
C GLY A 75 -37.83 23.32 -8.34
N VAL A 76 -38.36 22.86 -9.48
CA VAL A 76 -37.95 21.56 -10.06
C VAL A 76 -36.47 21.58 -10.44
N GLY A 77 -36.00 22.68 -11.06
CA GLY A 77 -34.56 22.82 -11.35
C GLY A 77 -33.66 22.72 -10.11
N THR A 78 -34.09 23.36 -9.02
CA THR A 78 -33.38 23.32 -7.72
C THR A 78 -33.36 21.91 -7.12
N ILE A 79 -34.49 21.20 -7.16
CA ILE A 79 -34.56 19.82 -6.66
C ILE A 79 -33.69 18.88 -7.49
N LEU A 80 -33.75 18.95 -8.82
CA LEU A 80 -32.91 18.14 -9.70
C LEU A 80 -31.41 18.39 -9.48
N TYR A 81 -31.02 19.66 -9.30
CA TYR A 81 -29.64 20.02 -8.95
C TYR A 81 -29.22 19.41 -7.62
N THR A 82 -30.07 19.49 -6.60
CA THR A 82 -29.80 18.93 -5.27
C THR A 82 -29.70 17.41 -5.27
N LEU A 83 -30.61 16.73 -5.99
CA LEU A 83 -30.59 15.27 -6.14
C LEU A 83 -29.31 14.82 -6.89
N ASN A 84 -28.92 15.51 -7.94
CA ASN A 84 -27.69 15.19 -8.66
C ASN A 84 -26.45 15.32 -7.75
N ASN A 85 -26.38 16.39 -6.93
CA ASN A 85 -25.31 16.56 -5.95
C ASN A 85 -25.34 15.47 -4.87
N ALA A 86 -26.51 15.10 -4.36
CA ALA A 86 -26.67 14.02 -3.39
C ALA A 86 -26.26 12.67 -3.99
N ALA A 87 -26.65 12.39 -5.22
CA ALA A 87 -26.26 11.17 -5.93
C ALA A 87 -24.73 11.08 -6.12
N ARG A 88 -24.05 12.15 -6.42
CA ARG A 88 -22.58 12.19 -6.51
C ARG A 88 -21.93 11.83 -5.18
N VAL A 89 -22.41 12.37 -4.05
CA VAL A 89 -21.90 12.04 -2.69
C VAL A 89 -22.02 10.55 -2.39
N VAL A 90 -23.11 9.92 -2.83
CA VAL A 90 -23.36 8.48 -2.63
C VAL A 90 -22.51 7.63 -3.58
N ILE A 91 -22.40 8.04 -4.86
CA ILE A 91 -21.69 7.30 -5.92
C ILE A 91 -20.17 7.43 -5.75
N GLU A 92 -19.66 8.60 -5.40
CA GLU A 92 -18.23 8.83 -5.15
C GLU A 92 -17.70 8.10 -3.91
N GLY A 93 -18.53 7.33 -3.23
CA GLY A 93 -18.09 6.34 -2.24
C GLY A 93 -17.57 6.93 -0.92
N GLU A 94 -17.76 8.22 -0.63
CA GLU A 94 -17.31 8.81 0.64
C GLU A 94 -17.92 8.11 1.87
N LEU A 95 -19.15 7.64 1.78
CA LEU A 95 -19.79 6.84 2.85
C LEU A 95 -19.12 5.47 3.03
N ARG A 96 -18.70 4.83 1.94
CA ARG A 96 -18.01 3.53 1.97
C ARG A 96 -16.62 3.66 2.62
N ASN A 97 -15.93 4.77 2.40
CA ASN A 97 -14.63 5.08 3.00
C ASN A 97 -14.70 5.30 4.52
N ILE A 98 -15.78 5.90 5.04
CA ILE A 98 -15.93 6.16 6.49
C ILE A 98 -16.10 4.85 7.27
N PHE A 99 -16.92 3.92 6.77
CA PHE A 99 -17.14 2.62 7.43
C PHE A 99 -15.96 1.66 7.22
N GLY A 100 -15.34 1.67 6.04
CA GLY A 100 -14.14 0.88 5.73
C GLY A 100 -12.93 1.29 6.58
N ARG A 101 -12.70 2.58 6.74
CA ARG A 101 -11.56 3.14 7.48
C ARG A 101 -11.54 2.71 8.96
N ARG A 102 -12.67 2.74 9.66
CA ARG A 102 -12.76 2.30 11.07
C ARG A 102 -12.43 0.81 11.24
N LYS A 103 -12.82 -0.04 10.30
CA LYS A 103 -12.50 -1.48 10.34
C LYS A 103 -11.03 -1.73 10.07
N VAL A 104 -10.43 -0.97 9.14
CA VAL A 104 -9.01 -1.01 8.81
C VAL A 104 -8.18 -0.48 9.99
N GLU A 105 -8.51 0.68 10.56
CA GLU A 105 -7.83 1.23 11.74
C GLU A 105 -7.82 0.25 12.93
N LYS A 106 -8.94 -0.46 13.18
CA LYS A 106 -9.00 -1.47 14.23
C LYS A 106 -8.07 -2.65 13.95
N LYS A 107 -7.96 -3.08 12.69
CA LYS A 107 -7.02 -4.14 12.28
C LYS A 107 -5.57 -3.66 12.43
N ILE A 108 -5.26 -2.42 12.01
CA ILE A 108 -3.92 -1.85 12.09
C ILE A 108 -3.45 -1.77 13.54
N ARG A 109 -4.28 -1.30 14.47
CA ARG A 109 -3.93 -1.22 15.90
C ARG A 109 -3.57 -2.57 16.53
N GLY A 110 -4.04 -3.66 15.94
CA GLY A 110 -3.71 -5.03 16.37
C GLY A 110 -2.43 -5.60 15.74
N LEU A 111 -1.86 -4.93 14.73
CA LEU A 111 -0.66 -5.42 14.06
C LEU A 111 0.58 -5.34 14.97
N ARG A 112 1.36 -6.41 14.97
CA ARG A 112 2.67 -6.50 15.62
C ARG A 112 3.59 -7.31 14.72
N ASN A 113 4.88 -7.00 14.73
CA ASN A 113 5.88 -7.68 13.92
C ASN A 113 5.55 -7.71 12.42
N HIS A 114 4.88 -6.68 11.93
CA HIS A 114 4.45 -6.54 10.54
C HIS A 114 5.42 -5.67 9.74
N TYR A 115 5.26 -5.68 8.44
CA TYR A 115 6.00 -4.81 7.53
C TYR A 115 5.14 -3.62 7.08
N ILE A 116 5.78 -2.46 6.88
CA ILE A 116 5.15 -1.27 6.31
C ILE A 116 5.72 -1.07 4.91
N VAL A 117 4.85 -1.01 3.90
CA VAL A 117 5.24 -0.73 2.52
C VAL A 117 4.75 0.66 2.14
N CYS A 118 5.68 1.59 1.92
CA CYS A 118 5.39 2.96 1.51
C CYS A 118 5.44 3.06 -0.02
N GLY A 119 4.27 3.16 -0.65
CA GLY A 119 4.05 3.18 -2.09
C GLY A 119 3.60 1.84 -2.67
N TYR A 120 2.51 1.88 -3.47
CA TYR A 120 1.95 0.71 -4.17
C TYR A 120 2.00 0.85 -5.68
N GLY A 121 3.08 1.43 -6.20
CA GLY A 121 3.37 1.43 -7.63
C GLY A 121 3.81 0.05 -8.14
N ARG A 122 4.39 -0.02 -9.33
CA ARG A 122 4.85 -1.27 -9.96
C ARG A 122 5.75 -2.12 -9.05
N ILE A 123 6.69 -1.50 -8.34
CA ILE A 123 7.61 -2.20 -7.43
C ILE A 123 6.88 -2.60 -6.14
N GLY A 124 6.11 -1.69 -5.54
CA GLY A 124 5.35 -1.97 -4.32
C GLY A 124 4.38 -3.15 -4.48
N ALA A 125 3.69 -3.24 -5.63
CA ALA A 125 2.80 -4.36 -5.92
C ALA A 125 3.53 -5.71 -5.96
N VAL A 126 4.74 -5.77 -6.55
CA VAL A 126 5.57 -6.99 -6.57
C VAL A 126 6.00 -7.37 -5.16
N ILE A 127 6.45 -6.39 -4.37
CA ILE A 127 6.86 -6.61 -2.96
C ILE A 127 5.69 -7.15 -2.14
N CYS A 128 4.51 -6.53 -2.25
CA CYS A 128 3.33 -6.97 -1.52
C CYS A 128 2.89 -8.39 -1.90
N LYS A 129 3.00 -8.76 -3.18
CA LYS A 129 2.73 -10.11 -3.66
C LYS A 129 3.70 -11.12 -3.02
N GLU A 130 4.98 -10.78 -2.94
CA GLU A 130 5.98 -11.66 -2.35
C GLU A 130 5.81 -11.80 -0.83
N LEU A 131 5.59 -10.68 -0.11
CA LEU A 131 5.28 -10.72 1.32
C LEU A 131 4.05 -11.59 1.62
N ARG A 132 3.04 -11.56 0.75
CA ARG A 132 1.85 -12.41 0.87
C ARG A 132 2.16 -13.88 0.66
N ASN A 133 2.95 -14.20 -0.36
CA ASN A 133 3.37 -15.57 -0.65
C ASN A 133 4.11 -16.21 0.54
N GLU A 134 4.92 -15.40 1.22
CA GLU A 134 5.65 -15.80 2.44
C GLU A 134 4.80 -15.77 3.72
N GLY A 135 3.51 -15.42 3.62
CA GLY A 135 2.60 -15.34 4.77
C GLY A 135 2.92 -14.21 5.75
N ALA A 136 3.70 -13.23 5.33
CA ALA A 136 4.08 -12.10 6.17
C ALA A 136 2.94 -11.10 6.33
N SER A 137 2.72 -10.62 7.55
CA SER A 137 1.75 -9.55 7.82
C SER A 137 2.32 -8.21 7.37
N PHE A 138 1.57 -7.43 6.60
CA PHE A 138 2.00 -6.12 6.15
C PHE A 138 0.85 -5.14 5.97
N ILE A 139 1.19 -3.86 5.92
CA ILE A 139 0.31 -2.73 5.62
C ILE A 139 0.94 -1.86 4.54
N VAL A 140 0.13 -1.33 3.67
CA VAL A 140 0.56 -0.43 2.59
C VAL A 140 0.09 0.99 2.88
N ILE A 141 0.99 1.98 2.77
CA ILE A 141 0.64 3.39 2.77
C ILE A 141 0.69 3.88 1.33
N GLU A 142 -0.45 4.34 0.79
CA GLU A 142 -0.56 4.82 -0.57
C GLU A 142 -1.42 6.10 -0.64
N LYS A 143 -0.96 7.06 -1.46
CA LYS A 143 -1.60 8.37 -1.62
C LYS A 143 -2.71 8.34 -2.66
N GLU A 144 -2.54 7.56 -3.73
CA GLU A 144 -3.47 7.51 -4.85
C GLU A 144 -4.69 6.61 -4.57
N GLN A 145 -5.87 7.17 -4.79
CA GLN A 145 -7.15 6.47 -4.53
C GLN A 145 -7.38 5.29 -5.48
N MET A 146 -7.01 5.43 -6.74
CA MET A 146 -7.31 4.44 -7.78
C MET A 146 -6.59 3.10 -7.54
N VAL A 147 -5.44 3.13 -6.89
CA VAL A 147 -4.65 1.94 -6.56
C VAL A 147 -5.30 1.13 -5.45
N THR A 148 -5.93 1.79 -4.48
CA THR A 148 -6.61 1.14 -3.36
C THR A 148 -7.93 0.48 -3.75
N GLU A 149 -8.55 0.91 -4.85
CA GLU A 149 -9.82 0.35 -5.34
C GLU A 149 -9.62 -0.88 -6.25
N LEU A 150 -8.48 -0.96 -6.93
CA LEU A 150 -8.11 -2.06 -7.83
C LEU A 150 -7.40 -3.22 -7.13
N SER A 151 -7.03 -3.03 -5.87
CA SER A 151 -6.26 -4.01 -5.13
C SER A 151 -7.14 -5.04 -4.43
N ASP A 152 -6.62 -6.26 -4.38
CA ASP A 152 -7.20 -7.41 -3.69
C ASP A 152 -7.71 -7.03 -2.29
N HIS A 153 -8.91 -7.49 -1.96
CA HIS A 153 -9.59 -7.22 -0.68
C HIS A 153 -8.83 -7.69 0.58
N ASP A 154 -7.72 -8.43 0.41
CA ASP A 154 -6.92 -8.98 1.50
C ASP A 154 -5.73 -8.10 1.93
N ILE A 155 -5.42 -7.02 1.20
CA ILE A 155 -4.33 -6.12 1.57
C ILE A 155 -4.86 -5.00 2.46
N LEU A 156 -4.18 -4.76 3.58
CA LEU A 156 -4.47 -3.61 4.44
C LEU A 156 -3.86 -2.36 3.83
N PHE A 157 -4.70 -1.45 3.37
CA PHE A 157 -4.31 -0.15 2.83
C PHE A 157 -4.62 0.97 3.81
N LEU A 158 -3.62 1.80 4.05
CA LEU A 158 -3.75 3.11 4.70
C LEU A 158 -3.60 4.19 3.63
N ARG A 159 -4.68 4.87 3.32
CA ARG A 159 -4.65 5.97 2.35
C ARG A 159 -4.02 7.20 2.98
N GLY A 160 -2.85 7.60 2.51
CA GLY A 160 -2.13 8.75 3.03
C GLY A 160 -0.78 8.98 2.39
N ASP A 161 -0.16 10.07 2.79
CA ASP A 161 1.17 10.46 2.35
C ASP A 161 2.21 9.92 3.34
N ALA A 162 2.97 8.91 2.94
CA ALA A 162 3.97 8.26 3.78
C ALA A 162 5.11 9.18 4.22
N THR A 163 5.27 10.35 3.60
CA THR A 163 6.26 11.36 4.02
C THR A 163 5.84 12.10 5.28
N LYS A 164 4.59 11.92 5.74
CA LYS A 164 4.07 12.55 6.96
C LYS A 164 4.10 11.57 8.12
N ASP A 165 4.64 12.00 9.24
CA ASP A 165 4.78 11.22 10.49
C ASP A 165 3.47 10.55 10.93
N GLU A 166 2.34 11.26 10.75
CA GLU A 166 1.02 10.78 11.18
C GLU A 166 0.64 9.44 10.55
N PHE A 167 0.95 9.22 9.26
CA PHE A 167 0.62 7.97 8.58
C PHE A 167 1.55 6.81 8.96
N LEU A 168 2.82 7.09 9.23
CA LEU A 168 3.74 6.08 9.74
C LEU A 168 3.34 5.62 11.15
N LYS A 169 2.92 6.55 12.02
CA LYS A 169 2.38 6.25 13.35
C LYS A 169 1.06 5.49 13.26
N GLU A 170 0.14 5.91 12.39
CA GLU A 170 -1.12 5.20 12.13
C GLU A 170 -0.89 3.79 11.61
N ALA A 171 0.16 3.57 10.79
CA ALA A 171 0.59 2.26 10.32
C ALA A 171 1.25 1.39 11.41
N GLY A 172 1.47 1.91 12.61
CA GLY A 172 2.02 1.17 13.74
C GLY A 172 3.54 0.97 13.68
N ILE A 173 4.29 1.95 13.18
CA ILE A 173 5.74 1.89 13.00
C ILE A 173 6.50 1.49 14.27
N GLU A 174 6.00 1.87 15.45
CA GLU A 174 6.61 1.53 16.76
C GLU A 174 6.65 0.03 17.03
N HIS A 175 5.77 -0.73 16.37
CA HIS A 175 5.61 -2.17 16.54
C HIS A 175 5.92 -2.95 15.25
N ALA A 176 6.37 -2.28 14.22
CA ALA A 176 6.73 -2.88 12.94
C ALA A 176 8.08 -3.61 13.04
N LYS A 177 8.22 -4.69 12.26
CA LYS A 177 9.46 -5.44 12.08
C LYS A 177 10.37 -4.80 11.03
N GLY A 178 9.77 -4.16 10.02
CA GLY A 178 10.52 -3.52 8.96
C GLY A 178 9.67 -2.56 8.13
N LEU A 179 10.33 -1.68 7.40
CA LEU A 179 9.73 -0.71 6.51
C LEU A 179 10.43 -0.76 5.15
N ILE A 180 9.63 -0.72 4.09
CA ILE A 180 10.10 -0.69 2.71
C ILE A 180 9.57 0.58 2.06
N SER A 181 10.49 1.50 1.66
CA SER A 181 10.13 2.74 1.00
C SER A 181 10.43 2.67 -0.49
N VAL A 182 9.34 2.71 -1.31
CA VAL A 182 9.40 2.61 -2.78
C VAL A 182 8.55 3.68 -3.45
N LEU A 183 8.59 4.87 -2.88
CA LEU A 183 7.91 6.06 -3.40
C LEU A 183 8.51 6.53 -4.72
N PRO A 184 7.80 7.37 -5.52
CA PRO A 184 8.23 7.78 -6.84
C PRO A 184 9.60 8.48 -6.89
N THR A 185 9.93 9.30 -5.89
CA THR A 185 11.15 10.10 -5.87
C THR A 185 12.10 9.74 -4.73
N ASP A 186 13.39 9.94 -4.94
CA ASP A 186 14.42 9.70 -3.92
C ASP A 186 14.30 10.66 -2.73
N ALA A 187 13.80 11.86 -2.97
CA ALA A 187 13.52 12.83 -1.91
C ALA A 187 12.42 12.33 -0.97
N GLU A 188 11.31 11.81 -1.50
CA GLU A 188 10.24 11.22 -0.68
C GLU A 188 10.75 10.00 0.09
N ASN A 189 11.53 9.11 -0.55
CA ASN A 189 12.14 7.97 0.13
C ASN A 189 13.08 8.42 1.26
N LEU A 190 13.86 9.48 1.05
CA LEU A 190 14.74 10.05 2.06
C LEU A 190 13.95 10.57 3.28
N TYR A 191 12.86 11.30 3.06
CA TYR A 191 11.98 11.77 4.14
C TYR A 191 11.41 10.62 4.95
N VAL A 192 10.91 9.57 4.27
CA VAL A 192 10.37 8.38 4.96
C VAL A 192 11.44 7.70 5.79
N VAL A 193 12.66 7.51 5.25
CA VAL A 193 13.77 6.86 5.96
C VAL A 193 14.15 7.64 7.21
N LEU A 194 14.33 8.97 7.10
CA LEU A 194 14.66 9.85 8.22
C LEU A 194 13.60 9.77 9.32
N THR A 195 12.34 9.93 8.94
CA THR A 195 11.22 9.89 9.88
C THR A 195 11.08 8.52 10.54
N ALA A 196 11.19 7.45 9.75
CA ALA A 196 11.08 6.08 10.23
C ALA A 196 12.16 5.75 11.26
N ARG A 197 13.42 6.15 11.01
CA ARG A 197 14.53 5.93 11.92
C ARG A 197 14.37 6.68 13.24
N VAL A 198 13.82 7.91 13.19
CA VAL A 198 13.51 8.70 14.40
C VAL A 198 12.38 8.07 15.20
N LEU A 199 11.32 7.58 14.54
CA LEU A 199 10.16 6.98 15.20
C LEU A 199 10.43 5.59 15.76
N ASN A 200 11.31 4.81 15.12
CA ASN A 200 11.71 3.48 15.58
C ASN A 200 13.19 3.22 15.23
N PRO A 201 14.11 3.42 16.19
CA PRO A 201 15.54 3.26 15.97
C PRO A 201 15.98 1.84 15.58
N GLU A 202 15.24 0.81 16.00
CA GLU A 202 15.54 -0.61 15.74
C GLU A 202 14.89 -1.15 14.46
N LEU A 203 14.10 -0.33 13.79
CA LEU A 203 13.36 -0.76 12.61
C LEU A 203 14.30 -1.11 11.45
N LYS A 204 14.10 -2.26 10.81
CA LYS A 204 14.82 -2.60 9.59
C LYS A 204 14.21 -1.83 8.39
N ILE A 205 15.01 -0.95 7.79
CA ILE A 205 14.56 -0.04 6.73
C ILE A 205 15.24 -0.40 5.42
N VAL A 206 14.44 -0.70 4.39
CA VAL A 206 14.88 -0.88 3.02
C VAL A 206 14.32 0.24 2.17
N ALA A 207 15.16 0.93 1.41
CA ALA A 207 14.72 2.03 0.56
C ALA A 207 15.10 1.82 -0.91
N ARG A 208 14.28 2.38 -1.81
CA ARG A 208 14.56 2.43 -3.23
C ARG A 208 15.35 3.68 -3.56
N ALA A 209 16.45 3.54 -4.30
CA ALA A 209 17.11 4.63 -4.99
C ALA A 209 16.75 4.59 -6.49
N GLY A 210 16.38 5.74 -7.03
CA GLY A 210 16.10 5.93 -8.46
C GLY A 210 17.29 6.47 -9.23
N GLU A 211 18.10 7.32 -8.60
CA GLU A 211 19.21 8.03 -9.20
C GLU A 211 20.58 7.56 -8.65
N GLU A 212 21.61 7.70 -9.48
CA GLU A 212 22.98 7.42 -9.08
C GLU A 212 23.43 8.40 -7.97
N GLY A 213 24.04 7.88 -6.92
CA GLY A 213 24.46 8.67 -5.76
C GLY A 213 23.40 8.89 -4.67
N SER A 214 22.13 8.60 -4.91
CA SER A 214 21.08 8.64 -3.88
C SER A 214 21.21 7.52 -2.85
N GLU A 215 21.82 6.40 -3.22
CA GLU A 215 22.04 5.25 -2.35
C GLU A 215 22.80 5.63 -1.07
N GLN A 216 23.94 6.34 -1.21
CA GLN A 216 24.72 6.76 -0.04
C GLN A 216 23.98 7.76 0.85
N LYS A 217 23.12 8.61 0.26
CA LYS A 217 22.31 9.56 1.03
C LYS A 217 21.28 8.84 1.86
N LEU A 218 20.59 7.84 1.28
CA LEU A 218 19.60 7.01 1.96
C LEU A 218 20.24 6.17 3.08
N LEU A 219 21.41 5.58 2.85
CA LEU A 219 22.15 4.86 3.91
C LEU A 219 22.55 5.80 5.07
N ARG A 220 23.06 7.00 4.76
CA ARG A 220 23.38 8.01 5.80
C ARG A 220 22.16 8.50 6.55
N ALA A 221 20.99 8.52 5.92
CA ALA A 221 19.72 8.88 6.54
C ALA A 221 19.20 7.79 7.50
N GLY A 222 19.81 6.60 7.49
CA GLY A 222 19.45 5.51 8.40
C GLY A 222 18.75 4.32 7.73
N ALA A 223 18.77 4.19 6.40
CA ALA A 223 18.39 2.96 5.74
C ALA A 223 19.42 1.86 6.03
N ASP A 224 18.97 0.63 6.33
CA ASP A 224 19.85 -0.53 6.51
C ASP A 224 20.28 -1.13 5.18
N SER A 225 19.44 -0.96 4.16
CA SER A 225 19.72 -1.41 2.80
C SER A 225 19.06 -0.48 1.78
N VAL A 226 19.74 -0.28 0.67
CA VAL A 226 19.20 0.49 -0.45
C VAL A 226 19.29 -0.36 -1.72
N VAL A 227 18.23 -0.32 -2.51
CA VAL A 227 18.12 -1.06 -3.76
C VAL A 227 17.88 -0.07 -4.90
N SER A 228 18.64 -0.20 -5.97
CA SER A 228 18.52 0.60 -7.20
C SER A 228 17.95 -0.25 -8.35
N PRO A 229 16.62 -0.40 -8.47
CA PRO A 229 15.99 -1.33 -9.41
C PRO A 229 16.33 -1.07 -10.88
N TYR A 230 16.44 0.21 -11.24
CA TYR A 230 16.80 0.60 -12.63
C TYR A 230 18.22 0.19 -12.98
N HIS A 231 19.17 0.35 -12.06
CA HIS A 231 20.55 -0.08 -12.27
C HIS A 231 20.63 -1.61 -12.38
N ILE A 232 20.00 -2.33 -11.43
CA ILE A 232 19.95 -3.80 -11.42
C ILE A 232 19.26 -4.30 -12.69
N GLY A 233 18.10 -3.74 -13.05
CA GLY A 233 17.37 -4.11 -14.26
C GLY A 233 18.13 -3.83 -15.54
N GLY A 234 18.78 -2.67 -15.63
CA GLY A 234 19.62 -2.28 -16.77
C GLY A 234 20.80 -3.24 -16.97
N LEU A 235 21.52 -3.56 -15.89
CA LEU A 235 22.60 -4.55 -15.93
C LEU A 235 22.09 -5.93 -16.34
N ARG A 236 20.95 -6.36 -15.82
CA ARG A 236 20.33 -7.64 -16.17
C ARG A 236 19.99 -7.72 -17.65
N ILE A 237 19.38 -6.66 -18.22
CA ILE A 237 19.05 -6.57 -19.64
C ILE A 237 20.34 -6.65 -20.48
N ALA A 238 21.38 -5.86 -20.13
CA ALA A 238 22.66 -5.89 -20.84
C ALA A 238 23.32 -7.28 -20.78
N HIS A 239 23.34 -7.91 -19.60
CA HIS A 239 23.92 -9.25 -19.45
C HIS A 239 23.12 -10.32 -20.19
N THR A 240 21.79 -10.22 -20.30
CA THR A 240 20.98 -11.13 -21.10
C THR A 240 21.40 -11.13 -22.57
N LEU A 241 21.84 -9.97 -23.09
CA LEU A 241 22.36 -9.86 -24.45
C LEU A 241 23.81 -10.30 -24.57
N LEU A 242 24.67 -9.88 -23.62
CA LEU A 242 26.11 -10.07 -23.71
C LEU A 242 26.59 -11.45 -23.19
N LYS A 243 25.89 -12.01 -22.23
CA LYS A 243 26.25 -13.25 -21.50
C LYS A 243 25.02 -14.12 -21.22
N PRO A 244 24.24 -14.53 -22.23
CA PRO A 244 22.96 -15.24 -22.04
C PRO A 244 23.10 -16.49 -21.18
N ALA A 245 24.10 -17.32 -21.45
CA ALA A 245 24.33 -18.56 -20.69
C ALA A 245 24.59 -18.33 -19.20
N VAL A 246 25.22 -17.21 -18.82
CA VAL A 246 25.44 -16.86 -17.40
C VAL A 246 24.14 -16.42 -16.75
N VAL A 247 23.33 -15.64 -17.46
CA VAL A 247 22.02 -15.18 -16.99
C VAL A 247 21.09 -16.38 -16.79
N ASP A 248 21.04 -17.28 -17.77
CA ASP A 248 20.23 -18.50 -17.71
C ASP A 248 20.67 -19.40 -16.54
N PHE A 249 21.98 -19.57 -16.34
CA PHE A 249 22.52 -20.35 -15.21
C PHE A 249 22.13 -19.74 -13.85
N ILE A 250 22.28 -18.41 -13.66
CA ILE A 250 21.90 -17.75 -12.40
C ILE A 250 20.39 -17.87 -12.17
N GLU A 251 19.58 -17.66 -13.21
CA GLU A 251 18.12 -17.81 -13.11
C GLU A 251 17.72 -19.23 -12.76
N PHE A 252 18.37 -20.20 -13.37
CA PHE A 252 18.19 -21.62 -13.09
C PHE A 252 18.56 -21.97 -11.64
N ALA A 253 19.69 -21.46 -11.16
CA ALA A 253 20.19 -21.75 -9.81
C ALA A 253 19.42 -21.04 -8.68
N THR A 254 18.64 -19.97 -9.01
CA THR A 254 17.89 -19.17 -8.00
C THR A 254 16.37 -19.37 -8.06
N ARG A 255 15.81 -20.02 -9.08
CA ARG A 255 14.36 -20.31 -9.17
C ARG A 255 13.97 -21.46 -8.25
N SER A 256 13.30 -21.14 -7.16
CA SER A 256 12.60 -22.11 -6.31
C SER A 256 11.38 -22.67 -7.07
N GLY A 257 11.46 -23.91 -7.59
CA GLY A 257 10.18 -24.50 -7.93
C GLY A 257 10.05 -25.54 -9.04
N ASN A 258 11.08 -26.03 -9.70
CA ASN A 258 10.88 -27.23 -10.57
C ASN A 258 12.16 -27.88 -11.14
N ILE A 259 13.32 -27.65 -10.57
CA ILE A 259 14.56 -28.26 -11.08
C ILE A 259 15.40 -28.74 -9.88
N ASP A 260 16.01 -29.88 -10.07
CA ASP A 260 16.76 -30.60 -9.03
C ASP A 260 17.99 -29.87 -8.49
N LEU A 261 18.35 -28.69 -9.04
CA LEU A 261 19.52 -27.93 -8.63
C LEU A 261 19.11 -26.59 -7.99
N GLN A 262 19.52 -26.36 -6.73
CA GLN A 262 19.24 -25.13 -5.97
C GLN A 262 20.51 -24.59 -5.31
N MET A 263 20.51 -23.28 -5.07
CA MET A 263 21.56 -22.62 -4.28
C MET A 263 20.96 -22.23 -2.93
N GLU A 264 21.58 -22.71 -1.85
CA GLU A 264 21.11 -22.50 -0.49
C GLU A 264 22.22 -21.97 0.43
N GLU A 265 21.81 -21.19 1.42
CA GLU A 265 22.67 -20.79 2.55
C GLU A 265 22.52 -21.78 3.69
N ILE A 266 23.60 -22.51 4.01
CA ILE A 266 23.62 -23.50 5.08
C ILE A 266 24.49 -23.02 6.23
N TYR A 267 23.82 -22.73 7.35
CA TYR A 267 24.49 -22.27 8.58
C TYR A 267 25.05 -23.45 9.38
N VAL A 268 26.33 -23.42 9.66
CA VAL A 268 27.00 -24.46 10.46
C VAL A 268 26.84 -24.17 11.95
N ASN A 269 26.07 -25.00 12.63
CA ASN A 269 25.87 -24.88 14.08
C ASN A 269 27.18 -25.23 14.83
N GLU A 270 27.38 -24.64 16.01
CA GLU A 270 28.55 -24.92 16.86
C GLU A 270 28.70 -26.42 17.21
N LYS A 271 27.58 -27.13 17.33
CA LYS A 271 27.52 -28.57 17.66
C LYS A 271 27.46 -29.48 16.43
N SER A 272 27.65 -28.95 15.23
CA SER A 272 27.62 -29.72 13.98
C SER A 272 28.82 -30.67 13.94
N GLU A 273 28.59 -31.89 13.47
CA GLU A 273 29.64 -32.88 13.23
C GLU A 273 30.66 -32.43 12.19
N MET A 274 30.29 -31.47 11.31
CA MET A 274 31.15 -30.88 10.31
C MET A 274 32.19 -29.91 10.88
N THR A 275 32.02 -29.47 12.12
CA THR A 275 32.89 -28.46 12.72
C THR A 275 34.29 -29.02 12.92
N GLY A 276 35.31 -28.34 12.38
CA GLY A 276 36.70 -28.76 12.42
C GLY A 276 37.14 -29.70 11.29
N MET A 277 36.20 -30.25 10.54
CA MET A 277 36.49 -31.08 9.35
C MET A 277 36.75 -30.22 8.12
N THR A 278 37.44 -30.76 7.13
CA THR A 278 37.59 -30.18 5.82
C THR A 278 36.37 -30.49 4.93
N LEU A 279 36.18 -29.72 3.85
CA LEU A 279 35.10 -30.01 2.89
C LEU A 279 35.21 -31.43 2.26
N ASP A 280 36.43 -31.98 2.13
CA ASP A 280 36.68 -33.33 1.64
C ASP A 280 36.28 -34.40 2.65
N GLU A 281 36.68 -34.22 3.92
CA GLU A 281 36.34 -35.12 5.02
C GLU A 281 34.84 -35.24 5.27
N CYS A 282 34.10 -34.15 5.01
CA CYS A 282 32.64 -34.15 5.11
C CYS A 282 31.93 -34.81 3.92
N GLY A 283 32.64 -35.23 2.90
CA GLY A 283 32.06 -35.89 1.71
C GLY A 283 31.15 -35.03 0.84
N ILE A 284 31.11 -33.71 1.09
CA ILE A 284 30.13 -32.79 0.44
C ILE A 284 30.17 -32.85 -1.06
N GLY A 285 31.37 -32.85 -1.66
CA GLY A 285 31.55 -32.93 -3.11
C GLY A 285 31.43 -34.33 -3.68
N ARG A 286 32.03 -35.32 -3.00
CA ARG A 286 32.12 -36.70 -3.53
C ARG A 286 30.84 -37.51 -3.31
N GLU A 287 30.26 -37.42 -2.12
CA GLU A 287 29.12 -38.28 -1.76
C GLU A 287 27.80 -37.60 -2.06
N LEU A 288 27.69 -36.28 -1.74
CA LEU A 288 26.45 -35.53 -1.96
C LEU A 288 26.37 -34.89 -3.35
N GLY A 289 27.51 -34.74 -4.08
CA GLY A 289 27.53 -34.05 -5.35
C GLY A 289 27.21 -32.55 -5.24
N ILE A 290 27.46 -31.96 -4.08
CA ILE A 290 27.19 -30.55 -3.80
C ILE A 290 28.46 -29.73 -4.05
N ILE A 291 28.32 -28.61 -4.72
CA ILE A 291 29.37 -27.61 -4.93
C ILE A 291 29.28 -26.51 -3.87
N ILE A 292 30.35 -26.32 -3.08
CA ILE A 292 30.42 -25.16 -2.21
C ILE A 292 31.01 -23.98 -2.98
N VAL A 293 30.16 -23.01 -3.30
CA VAL A 293 30.53 -21.83 -4.11
C VAL A 293 31.33 -20.84 -3.28
N ALA A 294 30.92 -20.63 -2.03
CA ALA A 294 31.58 -19.74 -1.09
C ALA A 294 31.34 -20.17 0.36
N ILE A 295 32.19 -19.67 1.25
CA ILE A 295 32.01 -19.77 2.72
C ILE A 295 32.08 -18.36 3.29
N ARG A 296 30.98 -17.94 3.94
CA ARG A 296 30.96 -16.71 4.74
C ARG A 296 31.34 -17.04 6.18
N ARG A 297 32.41 -16.47 6.67
CA ARG A 297 32.90 -16.66 8.04
C ARG A 297 32.04 -15.86 9.03
N SER A 298 32.03 -16.26 10.29
CA SER A 298 31.31 -15.57 11.37
C SER A 298 31.71 -14.08 11.52
N GLY A 299 32.91 -13.69 11.07
CA GLY A 299 33.36 -12.30 11.01
C GLY A 299 32.91 -11.50 9.79
N GLY A 300 32.07 -12.08 8.93
CA GLY A 300 31.53 -11.42 7.72
C GLY A 300 32.40 -11.56 6.46
N ASP A 301 33.61 -12.09 6.58
CA ASP A 301 34.50 -12.32 5.44
C ASP A 301 34.00 -13.44 4.55
N MET A 302 33.96 -13.20 3.22
CA MET A 302 33.47 -14.15 2.20
C MET A 302 34.64 -14.75 1.46
N ARG A 303 34.82 -16.06 1.59
CA ARG A 303 35.82 -16.84 0.84
C ARG A 303 35.17 -17.55 -0.32
N PHE A 304 35.41 -17.09 -1.54
CA PHE A 304 34.94 -17.71 -2.77
C PHE A 304 35.82 -18.90 -3.17
N ASN A 305 35.21 -19.89 -3.84
CA ASN A 305 35.85 -21.07 -4.36
C ASN A 305 36.77 -21.78 -3.33
N PRO A 306 36.21 -22.21 -2.17
CA PRO A 306 37.01 -22.87 -1.17
C PRO A 306 37.56 -24.19 -1.71
N THR A 307 38.80 -24.50 -1.37
CA THR A 307 39.43 -25.76 -1.77
C THR A 307 38.89 -26.93 -0.91
N PHE A 308 39.01 -28.15 -1.37
CA PHE A 308 38.63 -29.37 -0.66
C PHE A 308 39.31 -29.49 0.74
N ARG A 309 40.47 -28.82 0.95
CA ARG A 309 41.20 -28.72 2.22
C ARG A 309 40.71 -27.59 3.14
N THR A 310 39.71 -26.83 2.72
CA THR A 310 39.20 -25.74 3.56
C THR A 310 38.44 -26.30 4.74
N THR A 311 38.88 -25.94 5.94
CA THR A 311 38.24 -26.36 7.21
C THR A 311 36.98 -25.55 7.45
N ILE A 312 35.90 -26.23 7.85
CA ILE A 312 34.63 -25.67 8.27
C ILE A 312 34.73 -25.25 9.75
N LYS A 313 34.28 -24.03 10.05
CA LYS A 313 34.30 -23.51 11.43
C LYS A 313 32.87 -23.29 11.96
N PRO A 314 32.69 -23.29 13.30
CA PRO A 314 31.42 -22.95 13.90
C PRO A 314 30.96 -21.53 13.44
N GLY A 315 29.68 -21.39 13.13
CA GLY A 315 29.13 -20.11 12.69
C GLY A 315 29.44 -19.74 11.24
N ASP A 316 30.10 -20.62 10.48
CA ASP A 316 30.24 -20.45 9.01
C ASP A 316 28.89 -20.59 8.32
N VAL A 317 28.72 -19.88 7.22
CA VAL A 317 27.60 -20.05 6.29
C VAL A 317 28.15 -20.55 4.97
N LEU A 318 27.76 -21.78 4.60
CA LEU A 318 28.15 -22.39 3.33
C LEU A 318 27.16 -21.98 2.26
N ILE A 319 27.63 -21.39 1.16
CA ILE A 319 26.84 -21.16 -0.04
C ILE A 319 26.98 -22.40 -0.91
N ALA A 320 25.95 -23.24 -0.88
CA ALA A 320 25.96 -24.55 -1.49
C ALA A 320 25.05 -24.59 -2.73
N LEU A 321 25.52 -25.24 -3.79
CA LEU A 321 24.80 -25.51 -5.04
C LEU A 321 24.65 -27.02 -5.23
N GLY A 322 23.44 -27.53 -5.28
CA GLY A 322 23.19 -28.96 -5.44
C GLY A 322 21.71 -29.28 -5.55
N GLU A 323 21.39 -30.57 -5.69
CA GLU A 323 20.01 -31.06 -5.69
C GLU A 323 19.35 -30.81 -4.34
N ARG A 324 18.09 -30.40 -4.33
CA ARG A 324 17.31 -30.09 -3.13
C ARG A 324 17.31 -31.22 -2.10
N SER A 325 17.21 -32.46 -2.57
CA SER A 325 17.27 -33.66 -1.71
C SER A 325 18.59 -33.77 -0.97
N LYS A 326 19.69 -33.47 -1.65
CA LYS A 326 21.05 -33.51 -1.15
C LYS A 326 21.39 -32.33 -0.24
N LEU A 327 20.89 -31.12 -0.58
CA LEU A 327 21.03 -29.93 0.26
C LEU A 327 20.38 -30.11 1.63
N ARG A 328 19.22 -30.77 1.69
CA ARG A 328 18.60 -31.13 3.00
C ARG A 328 19.47 -32.03 3.85
N VAL A 329 20.14 -33.00 3.24
CA VAL A 329 21.08 -33.85 3.97
C VAL A 329 22.24 -33.01 4.53
N LEU A 330 22.73 -32.04 3.74
CA LEU A 330 23.78 -31.14 4.20
C LEU A 330 23.29 -30.18 5.31
N GLU A 331 22.04 -29.72 5.26
CA GLU A 331 21.39 -28.95 6.35
C GLU A 331 21.33 -29.75 7.66
N ASP A 332 20.93 -31.03 7.56
CA ASP A 332 20.89 -31.93 8.73
C ASP A 332 22.28 -32.15 9.31
N MET A 333 23.31 -32.38 8.49
CA MET A 333 24.70 -32.50 8.91
C MET A 333 25.23 -31.21 9.56
N ALA A 334 24.80 -30.05 9.07
CA ALA A 334 25.14 -28.75 9.62
C ALA A 334 24.44 -28.45 10.97
N GLY A 335 23.51 -29.30 11.40
CA GLY A 335 22.76 -29.16 12.65
C GLY A 335 21.58 -28.18 12.57
N GLN A 336 21.07 -27.88 11.37
CA GLN A 336 19.84 -27.13 11.15
C GLN A 336 18.64 -28.10 11.18
N LYS A 337 18.20 -28.53 12.35
CA LYS A 337 16.90 -29.19 12.47
C LYS A 337 15.80 -28.14 12.41
N LYS A 338 14.92 -28.20 11.38
CA LYS A 338 13.66 -27.46 11.35
C LYS A 338 12.69 -28.00 12.39
#